data_4c387a3e546b549a2a1ddd596596fc1d
#
_entry.id   4c387a3e546b549a2a1ddd596596fc1d
#
_cell.length_a   1.000
_cell.length_b   1.000
_cell.length_c   1.000
_cell.angle_alpha   90.00
_cell.angle_beta   90.00
_cell.angle_gamma   90.00
#
_symmetry.space_group_name_H-M   'P 1'
#
loop_
_entity.id
_entity.type
_entity.pdbx_description
1 polymer ?
#
loop_
_entity_poly.entity_id
_entity_poly.type
_entity_poly.pdbx_seq_one_letter_code
_entity_poly.pdbx_strand_id
1 'polypeptide(L)'
;MQCPGQDSRYWEGAAIFEVKCPKCQHPIEFFKDDASRICRACGHRMLNPRIDFGCAAYCPHAAQCLGSLPDELKTTAAQSLKDRVAVEMKRYFGTDFKRIGHASKVAHYAEEINRTEQGDPAVILISAYLHDIGIKEAERKWGSSSPRYQHQEGPPVAREILSRLQADGALIAEVCDIIGHHHHPRQEETTNFKVLYDADLITNLDEAQKESPSPQEHLEKIIAKSFLTETGRSVAAGILLKNKTS
;
A
#
# COMPACT_ATOMS: atom_id res chain seq x y z
N MET A 1 -2.87 20.88 15.11
CA MET A 1 -2.05 19.70 14.71
C MET A 1 -1.64 19.94 13.27
N GLN A 2 -0.35 20.15 12.98
CA GLN A 2 0.12 20.37 11.62
C GLN A 2 0.14 19.03 10.86
N CYS A 3 -0.35 19.05 9.62
CA CYS A 3 -0.30 17.88 8.74
C CYS A 3 1.18 17.53 8.43
N PRO A 4 1.60 16.26 8.41
CA PRO A 4 2.98 15.88 8.10
C PRO A 4 3.52 16.46 6.78
N GLY A 5 2.65 16.67 5.78
CA GLY A 5 3.03 17.33 4.53
C GLY A 5 3.31 18.84 4.63
N GLN A 6 2.92 19.49 5.74
CA GLN A 6 3.15 20.91 5.99
C GLN A 6 4.26 21.17 7.02
N ASP A 7 4.87 20.12 7.58
CA ASP A 7 5.96 20.26 8.54
C ASP A 7 7.29 20.48 7.83
N SER A 8 7.82 21.71 7.98
CA SER A 8 9.08 22.12 7.34
C SER A 8 10.31 21.28 7.73
N ARG A 9 10.25 20.51 8.80
CA ARG A 9 11.33 19.61 9.24
C ARG A 9 11.57 18.46 8.27
N TYR A 10 10.61 18.14 7.40
CA TYR A 10 10.69 17.07 6.40
C TYR A 10 10.91 17.61 4.98
N TRP A 11 11.28 18.88 4.81
CA TRP A 11 11.47 19.49 3.52
C TRP A 11 12.90 19.31 3.02
N GLU A 12 13.07 18.43 2.05
CA GLU A 12 14.30 18.32 1.26
C GLU A 12 14.10 19.01 -0.10
N GLY A 13 15.05 19.89 -0.48
CA GLY A 13 15.08 20.57 -1.78
C GLY A 13 14.49 21.98 -1.82
N ALA A 14 14.41 22.57 -3.01
CA ALA A 14 13.96 23.96 -3.22
C ALA A 14 12.50 24.15 -2.75
N ALA A 15 12.29 25.08 -1.82
CA ALA A 15 10.98 25.42 -1.25
C ALA A 15 10.03 26.06 -2.29
N ILE A 16 10.60 26.58 -3.41
CA ILE A 16 9.89 27.26 -4.49
C ILE A 16 10.24 26.57 -5.81
N PHE A 17 9.26 26.34 -6.66
CA PHE A 17 9.45 25.79 -8.00
C PHE A 17 8.39 26.33 -8.97
N GLU A 18 8.71 26.32 -10.26
CA GLU A 18 7.86 26.83 -11.31
C GLU A 18 7.28 25.68 -12.15
N VAL A 19 6.00 25.82 -12.53
CA VAL A 19 5.29 24.88 -13.41
C VAL A 19 4.52 25.67 -14.45
N LYS A 20 4.46 25.18 -15.70
CA LYS A 20 3.69 25.81 -16.76
C LYS A 20 2.21 25.49 -16.63
N CYS A 21 1.36 26.51 -16.75
CA CYS A 21 -0.10 26.33 -16.78
C CYS A 21 -0.50 25.42 -17.94
N PRO A 22 -1.25 24.34 -17.72
CA PRO A 22 -1.65 23.43 -18.79
C PRO A 22 -2.57 24.09 -19.81
N LYS A 23 -3.28 25.17 -19.43
CA LYS A 23 -4.23 25.86 -20.31
C LYS A 23 -3.62 26.95 -21.17
N CYS A 24 -2.65 27.72 -20.66
CA CYS A 24 -2.09 28.87 -21.37
C CYS A 24 -0.56 28.95 -21.37
N GLN A 25 0.13 27.96 -20.82
CA GLN A 25 1.58 27.86 -20.73
C GLN A 25 2.27 28.98 -19.93
N HIS A 26 1.50 29.86 -19.29
CA HIS A 26 2.05 30.88 -18.39
C HIS A 26 2.72 30.23 -17.18
N PRO A 27 3.93 30.67 -16.76
CA PRO A 27 4.60 30.13 -15.60
C PRO A 27 3.80 30.42 -14.31
N ILE A 28 3.65 29.40 -13.47
CA ILE A 28 3.03 29.48 -12.14
C ILE A 28 4.07 29.05 -11.12
N GLU A 29 4.36 29.93 -10.18
CA GLU A 29 5.24 29.65 -9.06
C GLU A 29 4.46 28.99 -7.92
N PHE A 30 4.96 27.86 -7.42
CA PHE A 30 4.44 27.14 -6.27
C PHE A 30 5.44 27.19 -5.12
N PHE A 31 4.92 27.40 -3.93
CA PHE A 31 5.62 26.98 -2.72
C PHE A 31 5.33 25.51 -2.45
N LYS A 32 6.23 24.84 -1.76
CA LYS A 32 6.12 23.40 -1.49
C LYS A 32 4.85 23.04 -0.72
N ASP A 33 4.35 23.94 0.13
CA ASP A 33 3.16 23.82 0.97
C ASP A 33 1.86 24.33 0.31
N ASP A 34 1.96 24.95 -0.87
CA ASP A 34 0.77 25.36 -1.62
C ASP A 34 -0.01 24.13 -2.10
N ALA A 35 -1.25 23.98 -1.68
CA ALA A 35 -2.14 22.93 -2.20
C ALA A 35 -2.57 23.21 -3.63
N SER A 36 -2.81 24.48 -4.00
CA SER A 36 -3.20 24.89 -5.35
C SER A 36 -2.85 26.36 -5.61
N ARG A 37 -2.66 26.73 -6.88
CA ARG A 37 -2.48 28.13 -7.33
C ARG A 37 -3.38 28.45 -8.50
N ILE A 38 -3.75 29.73 -8.64
CA ILE A 38 -4.54 30.24 -9.75
C ILE A 38 -3.59 30.92 -10.74
N CYS A 39 -3.66 30.51 -12.00
CA CYS A 39 -2.92 31.14 -13.08
C CYS A 39 -3.35 32.60 -13.27
N ARG A 40 -2.43 33.52 -13.11
CA ARG A 40 -2.71 34.97 -13.23
C ARG A 40 -3.09 35.39 -14.65
N ALA A 41 -2.70 34.61 -15.67
CA ALA A 41 -2.96 34.93 -17.07
C ALA A 41 -4.34 34.45 -17.56
N CYS A 42 -4.83 33.28 -17.08
CA CYS A 42 -6.09 32.69 -17.62
C CYS A 42 -7.09 32.27 -16.54
N GLY A 43 -6.81 32.50 -15.27
CA GLY A 43 -7.70 32.12 -14.16
C GLY A 43 -7.79 30.63 -13.88
N HIS A 44 -7.07 29.78 -14.63
CA HIS A 44 -7.07 28.33 -14.39
C HIS A 44 -6.48 28.00 -13.02
N ARG A 45 -7.21 27.23 -12.21
CA ARG A 45 -6.73 26.72 -10.94
C ARG A 45 -5.96 25.43 -11.19
N MET A 46 -4.76 25.35 -10.69
CA MET A 46 -3.88 24.18 -10.82
C MET A 46 -3.48 23.66 -9.46
N LEU A 47 -3.57 22.35 -9.26
CA LEU A 47 -3.04 21.68 -8.07
C LEU A 47 -1.53 21.63 -8.12
N ASN A 48 -0.89 21.63 -6.95
CA ASN A 48 0.54 21.45 -6.85
C ASN A 48 0.93 20.03 -7.30
N PRO A 49 1.66 19.86 -8.41
CA PRO A 49 2.00 18.54 -8.95
C PRO A 49 3.02 17.76 -8.12
N ARG A 50 3.61 18.39 -7.10
CA ARG A 50 4.59 17.75 -6.20
C ARG A 50 3.99 17.31 -4.86
N ILE A 51 2.71 17.63 -4.59
CA ILE A 51 2.02 17.17 -3.40
C ILE A 51 1.23 15.91 -3.75
N ASP A 52 1.46 14.87 -2.97
CA ASP A 52 0.57 13.70 -2.97
C ASP A 52 -0.70 14.02 -2.20
N PHE A 53 -1.80 14.23 -2.92
CA PHE A 53 -3.12 14.48 -2.33
C PHE A 53 -3.85 13.19 -1.92
N GLY A 54 -3.20 12.03 -1.95
CA GLY A 54 -3.80 10.76 -1.52
C GLY A 54 -4.43 10.83 -0.13
N CYS A 55 -3.88 11.68 0.76
CA CYS A 55 -4.47 11.93 2.07
C CYS A 55 -5.83 12.66 2.00
N ALA A 56 -6.12 13.44 0.96
CA ALA A 56 -7.37 14.20 0.84
C ALA A 56 -8.62 13.29 0.74
N ALA A 57 -8.41 12.09 0.26
CA ALA A 57 -9.45 11.08 0.11
C ALA A 57 -10.05 10.60 1.45
N TYR A 58 -9.33 10.74 2.56
CA TYR A 58 -9.73 10.24 3.88
C TYR A 58 -9.55 11.25 5.02
N CYS A 59 -9.00 12.41 4.74
CA CYS A 59 -8.80 13.44 5.74
C CYS A 59 -10.10 14.21 6.00
N PRO A 60 -10.63 14.26 7.23
CA PRO A 60 -11.83 15.06 7.55
C PRO A 60 -11.62 16.55 7.33
N HIS A 61 -10.37 17.00 7.22
CA HIS A 61 -10.00 18.41 7.01
C HIS A 61 -9.58 18.70 5.55
N ALA A 62 -9.79 17.74 4.62
CA ALA A 62 -9.38 17.90 3.21
C ALA A 62 -9.97 19.16 2.56
N ALA A 63 -11.24 19.49 2.86
CA ALA A 63 -11.89 20.69 2.37
C ALA A 63 -11.26 21.99 2.90
N GLN A 64 -10.68 21.97 4.11
CA GLN A 64 -9.97 23.11 4.67
C GLN A 64 -8.57 23.29 4.09
N CYS A 65 -7.87 22.17 3.78
CA CYS A 65 -6.55 22.20 3.15
C CYS A 65 -6.60 22.56 1.66
N LEU A 66 -7.59 22.05 0.93
CA LEU A 66 -7.67 22.17 -0.53
C LEU A 66 -8.65 23.25 -0.99
N GLY A 67 -9.40 23.84 -0.06
CA GLY A 67 -10.60 24.59 -0.40
C GLY A 67 -11.70 23.64 -0.91
N SER A 68 -12.47 24.05 -1.93
CA SER A 68 -13.35 23.10 -2.62
C SER A 68 -12.49 22.08 -3.35
N LEU A 69 -12.72 20.79 -3.10
CA LEU A 69 -12.09 19.69 -3.87
C LEU A 69 -12.28 19.97 -5.36
N PRO A 70 -11.22 20.10 -6.16
CA PRO A 70 -11.33 20.23 -7.61
C PRO A 70 -12.18 19.09 -8.18
N ASP A 71 -12.94 19.36 -9.25
CA ASP A 71 -13.82 18.35 -9.86
C ASP A 71 -13.03 17.13 -10.36
N GLU A 72 -11.77 17.31 -10.72
CA GLU A 72 -10.85 16.22 -11.06
C GLU A 72 -10.56 15.28 -9.86
N LEU A 73 -10.51 15.78 -8.64
CA LEU A 73 -10.40 14.95 -7.44
C LEU A 73 -11.77 14.44 -6.97
N LYS A 74 -12.87 15.08 -7.38
CA LYS A 74 -14.22 14.54 -7.18
C LYS A 74 -14.55 13.45 -8.19
N THR A 75 -14.01 13.51 -9.40
CA THR A 75 -14.15 12.49 -10.46
C THR A 75 -13.15 11.34 -10.31
N THR A 76 -12.02 11.56 -9.65
CA THR A 76 -11.21 10.48 -9.06
C THR A 76 -11.88 9.91 -7.80
N ALA A 77 -13.09 10.32 -7.49
CA ALA A 77 -13.97 9.76 -6.46
C ALA A 77 -14.51 8.35 -6.80
N ALA A 78 -14.21 7.79 -7.94
CA ALA A 78 -13.89 6.39 -8.09
C ALA A 78 -12.48 6.13 -7.52
N GLN A 79 -12.24 6.48 -6.25
CA GLN A 79 -11.13 5.83 -5.54
C GLN A 79 -11.22 4.36 -5.83
N SER A 80 -10.17 3.80 -6.44
CA SER A 80 -10.19 2.38 -6.74
C SER A 80 -10.51 1.64 -5.44
N LEU A 81 -11.24 0.55 -5.51
CA LEU A 81 -11.62 -0.22 -4.31
C LEU A 81 -10.38 -0.49 -3.42
N LYS A 82 -9.21 -0.74 -4.03
CA LYS A 82 -7.94 -0.92 -3.33
C LYS A 82 -7.56 0.25 -2.42
N ASP A 83 -7.77 1.50 -2.89
CA ASP A 83 -7.41 2.70 -2.11
C ASP A 83 -8.35 2.87 -0.91
N ARG A 84 -9.63 2.57 -1.10
CA ARG A 84 -10.63 2.55 -0.02
C ARG A 84 -10.30 1.48 1.02
N VAL A 85 -9.85 0.30 0.57
CA VAL A 85 -9.41 -0.79 1.45
C VAL A 85 -8.16 -0.39 2.23
N ALA A 86 -7.17 0.24 1.59
CA ALA A 86 -5.97 0.74 2.27
C ALA A 86 -6.31 1.74 3.39
N VAL A 87 -7.33 2.60 3.18
CA VAL A 87 -7.83 3.52 4.21
C VAL A 87 -8.48 2.76 5.36
N GLU A 88 -9.34 1.78 5.07
CA GLU A 88 -10.01 0.99 6.11
C GLU A 88 -9.02 0.14 6.92
N MET A 89 -8.01 -0.44 6.28
CA MET A 89 -6.91 -1.14 6.96
C MET A 89 -6.19 -0.22 7.95
N LYS A 90 -5.83 0.99 7.52
CA LYS A 90 -5.20 1.98 8.40
C LYS A 90 -6.11 2.38 9.58
N ARG A 91 -7.40 2.57 9.34
CA ARG A 91 -8.40 2.84 10.40
C ARG A 91 -8.49 1.68 11.39
N TYR A 92 -8.51 0.46 10.88
CA TYR A 92 -8.60 -0.75 11.70
C TYR A 92 -7.40 -0.91 12.62
N PHE A 93 -6.18 -0.75 12.11
CA PHE A 93 -4.96 -0.85 12.90
C PHE A 93 -4.72 0.39 13.78
N GLY A 94 -5.22 1.57 13.39
CA GLY A 94 -5.13 2.80 14.19
C GLY A 94 -3.68 3.28 14.36
N THR A 95 -3.11 3.13 15.56
CA THR A 95 -1.74 3.55 15.89
C THR A 95 -0.69 2.45 15.71
N ASP A 96 -1.07 1.29 15.24
CA ASP A 96 -0.12 0.21 14.94
C ASP A 96 0.60 0.45 13.61
N PHE A 97 1.54 1.40 13.65
CA PHE A 97 2.31 1.79 12.46
C PHE A 97 3.19 0.67 11.92
N LYS A 98 3.57 -0.32 12.76
CA LYS A 98 4.36 -1.46 12.30
C LYS A 98 3.55 -2.31 11.32
N ARG A 99 2.32 -2.71 11.68
CA ARG A 99 1.42 -3.49 10.81
C ARG A 99 0.97 -2.72 9.58
N ILE A 100 0.66 -1.43 9.73
CA ILE A 100 0.33 -0.55 8.61
C ILE A 100 1.50 -0.46 7.61
N GLY A 101 2.72 -0.29 8.11
CA GLY A 101 3.93 -0.23 7.30
C GLY A 101 4.20 -1.54 6.57
N HIS A 102 4.06 -2.68 7.29
CA HIS A 102 4.20 -4.01 6.72
C HIS A 102 3.22 -4.24 5.56
N ALA A 103 1.91 -4.07 5.78
CA ALA A 103 0.89 -4.24 4.74
C ALA A 103 1.12 -3.33 3.52
N SER A 104 1.62 -2.12 3.74
CA SER A 104 1.94 -1.18 2.65
C SER A 104 3.15 -1.64 1.83
N LYS A 105 4.18 -2.23 2.46
CA LYS A 105 5.33 -2.82 1.76
C LYS A 105 4.94 -4.07 0.98
N VAL A 106 4.12 -4.95 1.58
CA VAL A 106 3.59 -6.13 0.89
C VAL A 106 2.82 -5.71 -0.36
N ALA A 107 1.96 -4.69 -0.28
CA ALA A 107 1.24 -4.17 -1.43
C ALA A 107 2.20 -3.60 -2.51
N HIS A 108 3.29 -2.94 -2.11
CA HIS A 108 4.30 -2.43 -3.04
C HIS A 108 5.00 -3.56 -3.81
N TYR A 109 5.49 -4.58 -3.12
CA TYR A 109 6.15 -5.72 -3.78
C TYR A 109 5.16 -6.57 -4.58
N ALA A 110 3.92 -6.71 -4.12
CA ALA A 110 2.88 -7.40 -4.87
C ALA A 110 2.56 -6.68 -6.19
N GLU A 111 2.52 -5.36 -6.20
CA GLU A 111 2.36 -4.58 -7.43
C GLU A 111 3.56 -4.76 -8.38
N GLU A 112 4.78 -4.76 -7.85
CA GLU A 112 6.00 -4.98 -8.64
C GLU A 112 6.02 -6.36 -9.29
N ILE A 113 5.76 -7.42 -8.53
CA ILE A 113 5.72 -8.81 -9.02
C ILE A 113 4.59 -8.96 -10.06
N ASN A 114 3.41 -8.39 -9.79
CA ASN A 114 2.24 -8.56 -10.64
C ASN A 114 2.39 -7.90 -12.02
N ARG A 115 3.28 -6.95 -12.21
CA ARG A 115 3.56 -6.37 -13.55
C ARG A 115 3.97 -7.44 -14.56
N THR A 116 4.59 -8.52 -14.11
CA THR A 116 5.04 -9.66 -14.96
C THR A 116 4.08 -10.84 -14.85
N GLU A 117 3.61 -11.17 -13.66
CA GLU A 117 2.79 -12.37 -13.41
C GLU A 117 1.35 -12.22 -13.89
N GLN A 118 0.85 -10.98 -14.09
CA GLN A 118 -0.44 -10.66 -14.71
C GLN A 118 -1.66 -11.31 -14.01
N GLY A 119 -1.64 -11.43 -12.69
CA GLY A 119 -2.82 -11.74 -11.90
C GLY A 119 -3.78 -10.54 -11.82
N ASP A 120 -4.91 -10.73 -11.14
CA ASP A 120 -5.89 -9.66 -10.92
C ASP A 120 -5.34 -8.60 -9.93
N PRO A 121 -5.03 -7.38 -10.38
CA PRO A 121 -4.46 -6.34 -9.51
C PRO A 121 -5.39 -5.96 -8.35
N ALA A 122 -6.71 -6.04 -8.53
CA ALA A 122 -7.65 -5.70 -7.47
C ALA A 122 -7.61 -6.76 -6.36
N VAL A 123 -7.69 -8.03 -6.71
CA VAL A 123 -7.59 -9.14 -5.76
C VAL A 123 -6.26 -9.12 -5.02
N ILE A 124 -5.15 -9.01 -5.76
CA ILE A 124 -3.79 -9.04 -5.20
C ILE A 124 -3.56 -7.91 -4.20
N LEU A 125 -3.84 -6.66 -4.60
CA LEU A 125 -3.54 -5.51 -3.75
C LEU A 125 -4.48 -5.41 -2.55
N ILE A 126 -5.75 -5.79 -2.72
CA ILE A 126 -6.69 -5.87 -1.60
C ILE A 126 -6.26 -6.96 -0.61
N SER A 127 -5.86 -8.13 -1.10
CA SER A 127 -5.31 -9.19 -0.25
C SER A 127 -4.05 -8.73 0.46
N ALA A 128 -3.14 -8.02 -0.20
CA ALA A 128 -1.92 -7.48 0.40
C ALA A 128 -2.20 -6.50 1.55
N TYR A 129 -3.21 -5.64 1.42
CA TYR A 129 -3.61 -4.75 2.52
C TYR A 129 -4.32 -5.48 3.67
N LEU A 130 -4.97 -6.61 3.41
CA LEU A 130 -5.82 -7.30 4.39
C LEU A 130 -5.25 -8.64 4.90
N HIS A 131 -4.10 -9.14 4.39
CA HIS A 131 -3.61 -10.49 4.73
C HIS A 131 -3.48 -10.69 6.25
N ASP A 132 -2.99 -9.70 6.96
CA ASP A 132 -2.75 -9.69 8.40
C ASP A 132 -3.90 -9.06 9.22
N ILE A 133 -5.03 -8.74 8.61
CA ILE A 133 -6.13 -8.03 9.28
C ILE A 133 -6.70 -8.81 10.47
N GLY A 134 -6.51 -10.12 10.50
CA GLY A 134 -6.94 -11.01 11.58
C GLY A 134 -6.13 -10.93 12.86
N ILE A 135 -4.92 -10.37 12.83
CA ILE A 135 -3.99 -10.38 13.98
C ILE A 135 -4.62 -9.75 15.21
N LYS A 136 -5.25 -8.59 15.08
CA LYS A 136 -5.84 -7.85 16.20
C LYS A 136 -6.96 -8.64 16.89
N GLU A 137 -7.81 -9.32 16.12
CA GLU A 137 -8.83 -10.20 16.67
C GLU A 137 -8.26 -11.49 17.25
N ALA A 138 -7.23 -12.04 16.64
CA ALA A 138 -6.50 -13.19 17.14
C ALA A 138 -5.87 -12.90 18.51
N GLU A 139 -5.19 -11.78 18.67
CA GLU A 139 -4.64 -11.33 19.94
C GLU A 139 -5.74 -11.10 20.99
N ARG A 140 -6.84 -10.44 20.59
CA ARG A 140 -7.96 -10.15 21.49
C ARG A 140 -8.66 -11.40 22.00
N LYS A 141 -8.91 -12.39 21.14
CA LYS A 141 -9.68 -13.61 21.47
C LYS A 141 -8.83 -14.72 22.05
N TRP A 142 -7.59 -14.85 21.56
CA TRP A 142 -6.76 -16.03 21.83
C TRP A 142 -5.46 -15.68 22.56
N GLY A 143 -5.17 -14.39 22.77
CA GLY A 143 -3.91 -13.92 23.34
C GLY A 143 -2.68 -14.26 22.47
N SER A 144 -2.86 -14.53 21.19
CA SER A 144 -1.80 -15.00 20.28
C SER A 144 -2.02 -14.51 18.85
N SER A 145 -0.93 -14.10 18.21
CA SER A 145 -0.88 -13.76 16.79
C SER A 145 -0.37 -14.92 15.91
N SER A 146 -0.52 -16.18 16.36
CA SER A 146 -0.07 -17.31 15.53
C SER A 146 -0.84 -17.42 14.22
N PRO A 147 -0.23 -17.93 13.13
CA PRO A 147 -0.87 -18.06 11.81
C PRO A 147 -2.24 -18.74 11.87
N ARG A 148 -2.41 -19.78 12.69
CA ARG A 148 -3.67 -20.49 12.87
C ARG A 148 -4.83 -19.57 13.24
N TYR A 149 -4.61 -18.65 14.18
CA TYR A 149 -5.64 -17.74 14.64
C TYR A 149 -5.84 -16.56 13.70
N GLN A 150 -4.76 -16.08 13.07
CA GLN A 150 -4.86 -15.07 12.02
C GLN A 150 -5.73 -15.56 10.85
N HIS A 151 -5.50 -16.78 10.38
CA HIS A 151 -6.26 -17.39 9.28
C HIS A 151 -7.74 -17.58 9.64
N GLN A 152 -8.05 -17.84 10.91
CA GLN A 152 -9.42 -17.97 11.38
C GLN A 152 -10.14 -16.62 11.49
N GLU A 153 -9.44 -15.59 11.97
CA GLU A 153 -10.05 -14.29 12.27
C GLU A 153 -9.96 -13.29 11.10
N GLY A 154 -9.02 -13.47 10.18
CA GLY A 154 -8.83 -12.57 9.03
C GLY A 154 -10.03 -12.52 8.08
N PRO A 155 -10.50 -13.66 7.55
CA PRO A 155 -11.60 -13.69 6.57
C PRO A 155 -12.89 -13.01 7.04
N PRO A 156 -13.37 -13.21 8.29
CA PRO A 156 -14.55 -12.49 8.79
C PRO A 156 -14.37 -10.96 8.79
N VAL A 157 -13.23 -10.46 9.25
CA VAL A 157 -12.93 -9.02 9.31
C VAL A 157 -12.81 -8.44 7.90
N ALA A 158 -12.11 -9.12 7.00
CA ALA A 158 -11.98 -8.71 5.61
C ALA A 158 -13.33 -8.66 4.89
N ARG A 159 -14.17 -9.67 5.09
CA ARG A 159 -15.53 -9.74 4.54
C ARG A 159 -16.39 -8.56 5.01
N GLU A 160 -16.33 -8.21 6.29
CA GLU A 160 -17.06 -7.07 6.83
C GLU A 160 -16.60 -5.75 6.17
N ILE A 161 -15.28 -5.52 6.08
CA ILE A 161 -14.72 -4.34 5.43
C ILE A 161 -15.14 -4.26 3.97
N LEU A 162 -14.96 -5.34 3.21
CA LEU A 162 -15.24 -5.38 1.78
C LEU A 162 -16.73 -5.25 1.46
N SER A 163 -17.59 -5.88 2.27
CA SER A 163 -19.05 -5.75 2.12
C SER A 163 -19.53 -4.32 2.39
N ARG A 164 -19.00 -3.65 3.41
CA ARG A 164 -19.27 -2.24 3.70
C ARG A 164 -18.80 -1.32 2.55
N LEU A 165 -17.73 -1.68 1.88
CA LEU A 165 -17.22 -0.99 0.70
C LEU A 165 -17.96 -1.37 -0.60
N GLN A 166 -18.98 -2.24 -0.52
CA GLN A 166 -19.77 -2.71 -1.66
C GLN A 166 -18.91 -3.41 -2.74
N ALA A 167 -17.91 -4.17 -2.33
CA ALA A 167 -17.10 -4.97 -3.22
C ALA A 167 -17.92 -6.13 -3.82
N ASP A 168 -17.51 -6.59 -5.01
CA ASP A 168 -18.13 -7.74 -5.67
C ASP A 168 -17.98 -9.03 -4.84
N GLY A 169 -19.01 -9.88 -4.88
CA GLY A 169 -19.05 -11.10 -4.08
C GLY A 169 -17.97 -12.12 -4.43
N ALA A 170 -17.59 -12.22 -5.71
CA ALA A 170 -16.55 -13.13 -6.16
C ALA A 170 -15.18 -12.64 -5.68
N LEU A 171 -14.91 -11.32 -5.78
CA LEU A 171 -13.71 -10.71 -5.23
C LEU A 171 -13.61 -10.93 -3.71
N ILE A 172 -14.69 -10.72 -2.96
CA ILE A 172 -14.71 -10.97 -1.50
C ILE A 172 -14.37 -12.42 -1.20
N ALA A 173 -14.95 -13.37 -1.95
CA ALA A 173 -14.70 -14.79 -1.73
C ALA A 173 -13.24 -15.16 -1.95
N GLU A 174 -12.63 -14.68 -3.05
CA GLU A 174 -11.23 -14.96 -3.38
C GLU A 174 -10.27 -14.31 -2.38
N VAL A 175 -10.45 -13.03 -2.04
CA VAL A 175 -9.63 -12.35 -1.03
C VAL A 175 -9.71 -13.08 0.31
N CYS A 176 -10.91 -13.46 0.76
CA CYS A 176 -11.08 -14.20 2.01
C CYS A 176 -10.44 -15.59 1.96
N ASP A 177 -10.48 -16.28 0.83
CA ASP A 177 -9.78 -17.56 0.66
C ASP A 177 -8.26 -17.36 0.78
N ILE A 178 -7.69 -16.42 0.03
CA ILE A 178 -6.26 -16.11 0.04
C ILE A 178 -5.77 -15.80 1.45
N ILE A 179 -6.37 -14.84 2.14
CA ILE A 179 -5.92 -14.43 3.47
C ILE A 179 -6.17 -15.50 4.54
N GLY A 180 -7.13 -16.39 4.31
CA GLY A 180 -7.43 -17.50 5.22
C GLY A 180 -6.35 -18.59 5.26
N HIS A 181 -5.36 -18.56 4.35
CA HIS A 181 -4.27 -19.55 4.33
C HIS A 181 -2.93 -19.01 3.80
N HIS A 182 -2.77 -17.69 3.74
CA HIS A 182 -1.61 -17.03 3.09
C HIS A 182 -0.23 -17.48 3.58
N HIS A 183 -0.10 -18.04 4.78
CA HIS A 183 1.16 -18.63 5.26
C HIS A 183 1.36 -20.10 4.84
N HIS A 184 0.33 -20.78 4.34
CA HIS A 184 0.35 -22.21 4.08
C HIS A 184 -0.16 -22.49 2.65
N PRO A 185 0.72 -22.34 1.64
CA PRO A 185 0.33 -22.60 0.26
C PRO A 185 -0.12 -24.05 0.07
N ARG A 186 -1.18 -24.21 -0.70
CA ARG A 186 -1.70 -25.51 -1.14
C ARG A 186 -0.82 -26.06 -2.28
N GLN A 187 -1.06 -27.27 -2.71
CA GLN A 187 -0.33 -27.88 -3.81
C GLN A 187 -0.52 -27.11 -5.13
N GLU A 188 -1.72 -26.60 -5.37
CA GLU A 188 -2.04 -25.73 -6.51
C GLU A 188 -2.63 -24.41 -5.99
N GLU A 189 -2.07 -23.32 -6.44
CA GLU A 189 -2.48 -21.98 -6.05
C GLU A 189 -2.71 -21.09 -7.27
N THR A 190 -3.62 -20.11 -7.11
CA THR A 190 -3.86 -19.08 -8.12
C THR A 190 -2.65 -18.16 -8.27
N THR A 191 -2.53 -17.49 -9.41
CA THR A 191 -1.51 -16.45 -9.59
C THR A 191 -1.64 -15.36 -8.52
N ASN A 192 -2.87 -15.00 -8.16
CA ASN A 192 -3.14 -13.97 -7.14
C ASN A 192 -2.56 -14.37 -5.78
N PHE A 193 -2.76 -15.62 -5.36
CA PHE A 193 -2.16 -16.15 -4.14
C PHE A 193 -0.63 -16.12 -4.20
N LYS A 194 -0.03 -16.65 -5.29
CA LYS A 194 1.43 -16.73 -5.44
C LYS A 194 2.10 -15.37 -5.35
N VAL A 195 1.52 -14.36 -6.00
CA VAL A 195 2.04 -12.98 -5.97
C VAL A 195 1.98 -12.41 -4.56
N LEU A 196 0.84 -12.58 -3.84
CA LEU A 196 0.74 -12.14 -2.45
C LEU A 196 1.75 -12.83 -1.55
N TYR A 197 1.84 -14.16 -1.65
CA TYR A 197 2.73 -14.98 -0.83
C TYR A 197 4.19 -14.55 -0.99
N ASP A 198 4.65 -14.37 -2.23
CA ASP A 198 6.02 -13.95 -2.52
C ASP A 198 6.29 -12.53 -2.00
N ALA A 199 5.35 -11.61 -2.16
CA ALA A 199 5.48 -10.24 -1.66
C ALA A 199 5.55 -10.16 -0.13
N ASP A 200 4.74 -10.96 0.57
CA ASP A 200 4.78 -11.07 2.02
C ASP A 200 6.10 -11.68 2.50
N LEU A 201 6.55 -12.75 1.85
CA LEU A 201 7.83 -13.39 2.16
C LEU A 201 9.02 -12.44 1.96
N ILE A 202 9.04 -11.63 0.88
CA ILE A 202 10.06 -10.60 0.67
C ILE A 202 10.06 -9.60 1.83
N THR A 203 8.88 -9.12 2.20
CA THR A 203 8.73 -8.12 3.26
C THR A 203 9.21 -8.66 4.60
N ASN A 204 8.81 -9.88 4.94
CA ASN A 204 9.22 -10.56 6.17
C ASN A 204 10.75 -10.77 6.23
N LEU A 205 11.36 -11.19 5.13
CA LEU A 205 12.81 -11.38 5.06
C LEU A 205 13.56 -10.04 5.14
N ASP A 206 13.10 -8.99 4.46
CA ASP A 206 13.70 -7.64 4.54
C ASP A 206 13.63 -7.06 5.96
N GLU A 207 12.51 -7.27 6.65
CA GLU A 207 12.33 -6.85 8.04
C GLU A 207 13.22 -7.64 8.99
N ALA A 208 13.27 -8.95 8.83
CA ALA A 208 14.15 -9.82 9.63
C ALA A 208 15.64 -9.48 9.43
N GLN A 209 16.05 -9.16 8.20
CA GLN A 209 17.44 -8.75 7.91
C GLN A 209 17.83 -7.43 8.58
N LYS A 210 16.88 -6.53 8.83
CA LYS A 210 17.14 -5.27 9.55
C LYS A 210 17.28 -5.48 11.06
N GLU A 211 16.55 -6.45 11.61
CA GLU A 211 16.59 -6.80 13.04
C GLU A 211 17.77 -7.74 13.36
N SER A 212 17.98 -8.76 12.54
CA SER A 212 19.01 -9.79 12.74
C SER A 212 19.51 -10.32 11.38
N PRO A 213 20.61 -9.78 10.85
CA PRO A 213 21.14 -10.18 9.56
C PRO A 213 21.49 -11.68 9.49
N SER A 214 20.96 -12.38 8.51
CA SER A 214 21.28 -13.77 8.20
C SER A 214 22.40 -13.87 7.16
N PRO A 215 23.22 -14.95 7.16
CA PRO A 215 24.22 -15.19 6.14
C PRO A 215 23.60 -15.23 4.72
N GLN A 216 24.33 -14.72 3.75
CA GLN A 216 23.87 -14.67 2.34
C GLN A 216 23.51 -16.07 1.81
N GLU A 217 24.29 -17.09 2.10
CA GLU A 217 24.00 -18.48 1.71
C GLU A 217 22.65 -18.99 2.21
N HIS A 218 22.23 -18.54 3.40
CA HIS A 218 20.93 -18.91 3.95
C HIS A 218 19.80 -18.24 3.17
N LEU A 219 19.94 -16.96 2.83
CA LEU A 219 18.98 -16.22 2.00
C LEU A 219 18.86 -16.83 0.60
N GLU A 220 19.97 -17.17 -0.04
CA GLU A 220 19.99 -17.84 -1.34
C GLU A 220 19.20 -19.16 -1.32
N LYS A 221 19.34 -19.95 -0.26
CA LYS A 221 18.57 -21.19 -0.07
C LYS A 221 17.07 -20.94 0.09
N ILE A 222 16.69 -19.89 0.86
CA ILE A 222 15.28 -19.51 1.00
C ILE A 222 14.72 -19.06 -0.33
N ILE A 223 15.42 -18.17 -1.05
CA ILE A 223 14.99 -17.66 -2.35
C ILE A 223 14.78 -18.79 -3.36
N ALA A 224 15.69 -19.74 -3.39
CA ALA A 224 15.60 -20.86 -4.32
C ALA A 224 14.43 -21.83 -4.04
N LYS A 225 14.02 -21.97 -2.75
CA LYS A 225 13.09 -23.05 -2.36
C LYS A 225 11.69 -22.58 -2.00
N SER A 226 11.55 -21.35 -1.48
CA SER A 226 10.31 -20.92 -0.83
C SER A 226 9.43 -20.02 -1.69
N PHE A 227 9.96 -19.42 -2.74
CA PHE A 227 9.20 -18.53 -3.61
C PHE A 227 8.41 -19.32 -4.65
N LEU A 228 7.19 -18.88 -4.94
CA LEU A 228 6.25 -19.56 -5.82
C LEU A 228 6.32 -19.07 -7.28
N THR A 229 6.86 -17.83 -7.51
CA THR A 229 7.02 -17.26 -8.85
C THR A 229 8.48 -16.98 -9.18
N GLU A 230 8.82 -16.99 -10.47
CA GLU A 230 10.16 -16.60 -10.93
C GLU A 230 10.42 -15.11 -10.70
N THR A 231 9.38 -14.27 -10.89
CA THR A 231 9.48 -12.82 -10.64
C THR A 231 9.72 -12.54 -9.17
N GLY A 232 9.01 -13.22 -8.27
CA GLY A 232 9.23 -13.10 -6.82
C GLY A 232 10.66 -13.47 -6.42
N ARG A 233 11.21 -14.56 -6.97
CA ARG A 233 12.64 -14.94 -6.78
C ARG A 233 13.60 -13.86 -7.24
N SER A 234 13.35 -13.28 -8.41
CA SER A 234 14.20 -12.23 -8.99
C SER A 234 14.17 -10.95 -8.16
N VAL A 235 12.97 -10.51 -7.74
CA VAL A 235 12.79 -9.34 -6.88
C VAL A 235 13.45 -9.55 -5.52
N ALA A 236 13.23 -10.72 -4.89
CA ALA A 236 13.86 -11.08 -3.62
C ALA A 236 15.39 -11.05 -3.70
N ALA A 237 15.98 -11.64 -4.74
CA ALA A 237 17.43 -11.62 -4.95
C ALA A 237 17.95 -10.18 -5.11
N GLY A 238 17.22 -9.35 -5.85
CA GLY A 238 17.56 -7.93 -6.03
C GLY A 238 17.54 -7.10 -4.75
N ILE A 239 16.72 -7.46 -3.78
CA ILE A 239 16.57 -6.73 -2.51
C ILE A 239 17.49 -7.29 -1.43
N LEU A 240 17.52 -8.62 -1.29
CA LEU A 240 18.12 -9.29 -0.14
C LEU A 240 19.60 -9.64 -0.34
N LEU A 241 20.03 -9.84 -1.61
CA LEU A 241 21.39 -10.27 -1.95
C LEU A 241 22.27 -9.14 -2.50
N LYS A 242 21.72 -7.91 -2.69
CA LYS A 242 22.55 -6.75 -3.03
C LYS A 242 23.47 -6.47 -1.87
N ASN A 243 24.77 -6.74 -2.06
CA ASN A 243 25.80 -6.26 -1.16
C ASN A 243 25.58 -4.76 -0.94
N LYS A 244 25.42 -4.35 0.31
CA LYS A 244 25.63 -2.95 0.71
C LYS A 244 27.12 -2.67 0.47
N THR A 245 27.50 -2.35 -0.78
CA THR A 245 28.74 -1.65 -1.03
C THR A 245 28.59 -0.29 -0.36
N SER A 246 29.31 -0.16 0.69
CA SER A 246 29.50 0.97 1.61
C SER A 246 29.78 2.26 0.87
#